data_12623c3623d888de480a61487861daa7
#
_entry.id   12623c3623d888de480a61487861daa7
#
_cell.length_a   1.000
_cell.length_b   1.000
_cell.length_c   1.000
_cell.angle_alpha   90.00
_cell.angle_beta   90.00
_cell.angle_gamma   90.00
#
_symmetry.space_group_name_H-M   'P 1'
#
loop_
_entity.id
_entity.type
_entity.pdbx_description
1 polymer ?
#
loop_
_entity_poly.entity_id
_entity_poly.type
_entity_poly.pdbx_seq_one_letter_code
_entity_poly.pdbx_strand_id
1 'polypeptide(L)'
;MKDNNIIELKGITKSYGKDTILDNLSLNIKKNEFLTLLGPSGCGKTTTLKIIAGFETADSGQVVFENNIINDIPPYERQLNTVFQKYALFPHMNVYENIAFGLKLKKMPKDVIDQKVKEMLKLVALEGYENRDIEALSGGQQQRVAIARALVNEPKVLLLDEPLGALDMKLRKGMQIELKRLQQKLGIT
;
A
#
# COMPACT_ATOMS: atom_id res chain seq x y z
N MET A 1 -12.17 27.19 3.50
CA MET A 1 -12.02 26.12 2.49
C MET A 1 -11.82 24.84 3.27
N LYS A 2 -12.61 23.78 3.04
CA LYS A 2 -12.35 22.49 3.69
C LYS A 2 -11.00 22.00 3.18
N ASP A 3 -10.05 21.76 4.09
CA ASP A 3 -8.77 21.14 3.74
C ASP A 3 -9.04 19.81 3.04
N ASN A 4 -8.53 19.67 1.80
CA ASN A 4 -8.71 18.47 0.98
C ASN A 4 -7.67 17.40 1.36
N ASN A 5 -7.23 17.40 2.62
CA ASN A 5 -6.26 16.43 3.14
C ASN A 5 -6.97 15.11 3.45
N ILE A 6 -6.39 14.00 2.98
CA ILE A 6 -6.85 12.66 3.34
C ILE A 6 -6.06 12.12 4.53
N ILE A 7 -4.76 12.46 4.61
CA ILE A 7 -3.89 12.13 5.74
C ILE A 7 -3.19 13.40 6.22
N GLU A 8 -3.10 13.58 7.53
CA GLU A 8 -2.28 14.60 8.16
C GLU A 8 -1.43 13.95 9.27
N LEU A 9 -0.14 14.18 9.20
CA LEU A 9 0.79 13.89 10.29
C LEU A 9 1.04 15.19 11.04
N LYS A 10 0.84 15.20 12.36
CA LYS A 10 0.97 16.39 13.19
C LYS A 10 1.99 16.12 14.29
N GLY A 11 3.21 16.64 14.11
CA GLY A 11 4.25 16.57 15.11
C GLY A 11 4.68 15.15 15.47
N ILE A 12 4.74 14.23 14.48
CA ILE A 12 5.10 12.84 14.72
C ILE A 12 6.56 12.72 15.13
N THR A 13 6.79 12.14 16.30
CA THR A 13 8.12 11.78 16.78
C THR A 13 8.19 10.27 16.98
N LYS A 14 9.32 9.67 16.56
CA LYS A 14 9.60 8.25 16.75
C LYS A 14 11.07 8.01 16.97
N SER A 15 11.39 7.29 18.05
CA SER A 15 12.74 6.88 18.39
C SER A 15 12.83 5.37 18.59
N TYR A 16 13.99 4.81 18.31
CA TYR A 16 14.34 3.44 18.63
C TYR A 16 15.57 3.46 19.55
N GLY A 17 15.37 3.16 20.83
CA GLY A 17 16.39 3.32 21.85
C GLY A 17 16.81 4.79 21.98
N LYS A 18 18.07 5.10 21.62
CA LYS A 18 18.61 6.48 21.68
C LYS A 18 18.52 7.23 20.34
N ASP A 19 18.15 6.54 19.26
CA ASP A 19 18.16 7.12 17.91
C ASP A 19 16.78 7.64 17.56
N THR A 20 16.65 8.96 17.42
CA THR A 20 15.42 9.59 16.92
C THR A 20 15.39 9.51 15.41
N ILE A 21 14.41 8.79 14.86
CA ILE A 21 14.24 8.56 13.43
C ILE A 21 13.30 9.59 12.81
N LEU A 22 12.25 9.95 13.53
CA LEU A 22 11.34 11.03 13.15
C LEU A 22 11.30 12.04 14.30
N ASP A 23 11.55 13.31 13.98
CA ASP A 23 11.55 14.39 14.94
C ASP A 23 10.54 15.46 14.51
N ASN A 24 9.43 15.54 15.23
CA ASN A 24 8.35 16.52 15.04
C ASN A 24 7.88 16.63 13.58
N LEU A 25 7.78 15.48 12.87
CA LEU A 25 7.39 15.42 11.46
C LEU A 25 5.93 15.85 11.29
N SER A 26 5.70 16.86 10.46
CA SER A 26 4.37 17.28 10.04
C SER A 26 4.28 17.19 8.50
N LEU A 27 3.21 16.54 8.00
CA LEU A 27 3.02 16.31 6.58
C LEU A 27 1.52 16.23 6.27
N ASN A 28 1.09 16.95 5.23
CA ASN A 28 -0.27 16.89 4.73
C ASN A 28 -0.29 16.20 3.36
N ILE A 29 -1.15 15.19 3.20
CA ILE A 29 -1.34 14.43 1.96
C ILE A 29 -2.76 14.71 1.47
N LYS A 30 -2.87 15.26 0.26
CA LYS A 30 -4.17 15.60 -0.32
C LYS A 30 -4.85 14.36 -0.91
N LYS A 31 -6.17 14.40 -0.97
CA LYS A 31 -6.96 13.37 -1.63
C LYS A 31 -6.58 13.27 -3.12
N ASN A 32 -6.43 12.06 -3.62
CA ASN A 32 -6.03 11.73 -4.99
C ASN A 32 -4.61 12.25 -5.36
N GLU A 33 -3.77 12.54 -4.37
CA GLU A 33 -2.38 12.90 -4.59
C GLU A 33 -1.50 11.65 -4.80
N PHE A 34 -0.52 11.74 -5.70
CA PHE A 34 0.57 10.77 -5.80
C PHE A 34 1.81 11.37 -5.13
N LEU A 35 1.96 11.10 -3.83
CA LEU A 35 3.08 11.60 -3.04
C LEU A 35 4.26 10.62 -3.08
N THR A 36 5.47 11.14 -3.23
CA THR A 36 6.70 10.34 -3.13
C THR A 36 7.58 10.86 -2.00
N LEU A 37 7.91 9.99 -1.04
CA LEU A 37 8.88 10.27 0.01
C LEU A 37 10.28 9.98 -0.52
N LEU A 38 11.14 11.00 -0.57
CA LEU A 38 12.52 10.88 -1.03
C LEU A 38 13.49 11.07 0.15
N GLY A 39 14.61 10.38 0.11
CA GLY A 39 15.67 10.51 1.11
C GLY A 39 16.56 9.28 1.16
N PRO A 40 17.73 9.37 1.83
CA PRO A 40 18.66 8.26 1.99
C PRO A 40 18.07 7.09 2.78
N SER A 41 18.78 5.96 2.80
CA SER A 41 18.42 4.83 3.66
C SER A 41 18.46 5.26 5.13
N GLY A 42 17.49 4.82 5.92
CA GLY A 42 17.44 5.15 7.36
C GLY A 42 16.82 6.51 7.72
N CYS A 43 16.44 7.36 6.75
CA CYS A 43 15.82 8.68 7.04
C CYS A 43 14.34 8.62 7.45
N GLY A 44 13.78 7.47 7.81
CA GLY A 44 12.43 7.36 8.37
C GLY A 44 11.29 7.13 7.38
N LYS A 45 11.52 6.96 6.06
CA LYS A 45 10.45 6.72 5.07
C LYS A 45 9.56 5.51 5.41
N THR A 46 10.17 4.35 5.61
CA THR A 46 9.45 3.12 6.00
C THR A 46 8.78 3.27 7.36
N THR A 47 9.42 3.94 8.32
CA THR A 47 8.84 4.23 9.64
C THR A 47 7.60 5.10 9.52
N THR A 48 7.64 6.15 8.70
CA THR A 48 6.49 7.02 8.41
C THR A 48 5.34 6.22 7.80
N LEU A 49 5.61 5.39 6.78
CA LEU A 49 4.58 4.54 6.17
C LEU A 49 3.99 3.53 7.16
N LYS A 50 4.82 2.92 8.02
CA LYS A 50 4.36 1.99 9.07
C LYS A 50 3.47 2.68 10.11
N ILE A 51 3.80 3.91 10.51
CA ILE A 51 2.98 4.70 11.44
C ILE A 51 1.62 5.04 10.79
N ILE A 52 1.60 5.49 9.55
CA ILE A 52 0.35 5.73 8.82
C ILE A 52 -0.48 4.45 8.71
N ALA A 53 0.16 3.32 8.43
CA ALA A 53 -0.49 2.02 8.29
C ALA A 53 -0.95 1.40 9.64
N GLY A 54 -0.41 1.87 10.76
CA GLY A 54 -0.69 1.32 12.10
C GLY A 54 0.14 0.10 12.49
N PHE A 55 1.19 -0.22 11.72
CA PHE A 55 2.16 -1.27 12.06
C PHE A 55 3.24 -0.79 13.04
N GLU A 56 3.31 0.51 13.28
CA GLU A 56 4.22 1.13 14.23
C GLU A 56 3.49 2.25 14.95
N THR A 57 3.75 2.44 16.25
CA THR A 57 3.18 3.50 17.06
C THR A 57 4.17 4.67 17.13
N ALA A 58 3.70 5.89 16.91
CA ALA A 58 4.48 7.09 17.17
C ALA A 58 4.65 7.30 18.69
N ASP A 59 5.80 7.83 19.12
CA ASP A 59 6.03 8.15 20.53
C ASP A 59 5.27 9.42 20.93
N SER A 60 5.06 10.34 19.97
CA SER A 60 4.20 11.51 20.15
C SER A 60 3.65 11.99 18.79
N GLY A 61 2.68 12.90 18.86
CA GLY A 61 2.02 13.45 17.67
C GLY A 61 0.75 12.69 17.30
N GLN A 62 0.12 13.11 16.19
CA GLN A 62 -1.16 12.57 15.75
C GLN A 62 -1.13 12.19 14.28
N VAL A 63 -1.71 11.03 13.96
CA VAL A 63 -2.06 10.62 12.60
C VAL A 63 -3.55 10.85 12.42
N VAL A 64 -3.90 11.72 11.48
CA VAL A 64 -5.29 12.03 11.16
C VAL A 64 -5.63 11.49 9.78
N PHE A 65 -6.73 10.77 9.66
CA PHE A 65 -7.27 10.24 8.41
C PHE A 65 -8.72 10.73 8.24
N GLU A 66 -9.01 11.46 7.16
CA GLU A 66 -10.34 12.06 6.92
C GLU A 66 -10.89 12.78 8.16
N ASN A 67 -10.08 13.63 8.77
CA ASN A 67 -10.37 14.41 9.99
C ASN A 67 -10.54 13.60 11.29
N ASN A 68 -10.30 12.28 11.28
CA ASN A 68 -10.34 11.43 12.45
C ASN A 68 -8.93 11.03 12.90
N ILE A 69 -8.63 11.14 14.19
CA ILE A 69 -7.37 10.63 14.74
C ILE A 69 -7.41 9.09 14.70
N ILE A 70 -6.37 8.48 14.12
CA ILE A 70 -6.31 7.03 13.93
C ILE A 70 -5.13 6.37 14.66
N ASN A 71 -4.51 7.05 15.63
CA ASN A 71 -3.36 6.52 16.36
C ASN A 71 -3.63 5.13 16.96
N ASP A 72 -4.79 4.95 17.61
CA ASP A 72 -5.18 3.74 18.33
C ASP A 72 -5.98 2.74 17.45
N ILE A 73 -6.23 3.08 16.17
CA ILE A 73 -6.94 2.20 15.25
C ILE A 73 -5.98 1.15 14.72
N PRO A 74 -6.26 -0.16 14.89
CA PRO A 74 -5.39 -1.22 14.40
C PRO A 74 -5.33 -1.25 12.85
N PRO A 75 -4.26 -1.81 12.25
CA PRO A 75 -4.04 -1.80 10.80
C PRO A 75 -5.22 -2.34 9.97
N TYR A 76 -5.87 -3.40 10.43
CA TYR A 76 -6.94 -4.06 9.70
C TYR A 76 -8.28 -3.28 9.69
N GLU A 77 -8.43 -2.26 10.53
CA GLU A 77 -9.59 -1.36 10.57
C GLU A 77 -9.35 -0.05 9.82
N ARG A 78 -8.10 0.24 9.44
CA ARG A 78 -7.78 1.44 8.66
C ARG A 78 -8.20 1.24 7.20
N GLN A 79 -8.82 2.26 6.60
CA GLN A 79 -9.26 2.23 5.19
C GLN A 79 -8.09 2.53 4.23
N LEU A 80 -6.96 1.92 4.48
CA LEU A 80 -5.74 2.02 3.67
C LEU A 80 -5.07 0.65 3.58
N ASN A 81 -4.33 0.43 2.50
CA ASN A 81 -3.59 -0.82 2.30
C ASN A 81 -2.12 -0.54 2.02
N THR A 82 -1.26 -1.51 2.37
CA THR A 82 0.19 -1.39 2.21
C THR A 82 0.73 -2.51 1.33
N VAL A 83 1.61 -2.14 0.39
CA VAL A 83 2.48 -3.06 -0.33
C VAL A 83 3.88 -2.92 0.25
N PHE A 84 4.39 -3.99 0.85
CA PHE A 84 5.70 -4.04 1.48
C PHE A 84 6.82 -4.26 0.45
N GLN A 85 8.04 -3.90 0.80
CA GLN A 85 9.23 -4.04 -0.03
C GLN A 85 9.45 -5.46 -0.57
N LYS A 86 9.17 -6.50 0.21
CA LYS A 86 9.22 -7.92 -0.20
C LYS A 86 7.87 -8.47 -0.67
N TYR A 87 6.92 -7.60 -1.04
CA TYR A 87 5.56 -7.90 -1.50
C TYR A 87 4.68 -8.66 -0.51
N ALA A 88 5.25 -9.41 0.44
CA ALA A 88 4.56 -10.22 1.46
C ALA A 88 3.45 -11.12 0.87
N LEU A 89 3.66 -11.68 -0.31
CA LEU A 89 2.74 -12.64 -0.92
C LEU A 89 2.74 -13.94 -0.12
N PHE A 90 1.61 -14.63 -0.12
CA PHE A 90 1.46 -15.94 0.52
C PHE A 90 2.00 -17.03 -0.43
N PRO A 91 3.16 -17.64 -0.14
CA PRO A 91 3.83 -18.55 -1.08
C PRO A 91 3.05 -19.85 -1.32
N HIS A 92 2.25 -20.28 -0.34
CA HIS A 92 1.42 -21.48 -0.41
C HIS A 92 0.07 -21.27 -1.12
N MET A 93 -0.19 -20.06 -1.61
CA MET A 93 -1.39 -19.66 -2.35
C MET A 93 -1.03 -19.30 -3.78
N ASN A 94 -1.89 -19.65 -4.74
CA ASN A 94 -1.75 -19.19 -6.11
C ASN A 94 -2.10 -17.68 -6.25
N VAL A 95 -2.02 -17.16 -7.48
CA VAL A 95 -2.32 -15.75 -7.77
C VAL A 95 -3.75 -15.36 -7.38
N TYR A 96 -4.73 -16.18 -7.79
CA TYR A 96 -6.14 -15.96 -7.44
C TYR A 96 -6.35 -15.90 -5.93
N GLU A 97 -5.81 -16.87 -5.20
CA GLU A 97 -5.98 -16.96 -3.75
C GLU A 97 -5.34 -15.79 -3.01
N ASN A 98 -4.16 -15.34 -3.46
CA ASN A 98 -3.52 -14.15 -2.93
C ASN A 98 -4.42 -12.92 -3.07
N ILE A 99 -4.97 -12.68 -4.27
CA ILE A 99 -5.83 -11.51 -4.52
C ILE A 99 -7.16 -11.65 -3.76
N ALA A 100 -7.78 -12.82 -3.77
CA ALA A 100 -9.06 -13.08 -3.14
C ALA A 100 -9.02 -13.07 -1.60
N PHE A 101 -7.84 -13.14 -0.98
CA PHE A 101 -7.67 -13.37 0.45
C PHE A 101 -8.49 -12.39 1.32
N GLY A 102 -8.36 -11.10 1.09
CA GLY A 102 -9.07 -10.08 1.85
C GLY A 102 -10.60 -10.14 1.67
N LEU A 103 -11.06 -10.48 0.46
CA LEU A 103 -12.48 -10.62 0.15
C LEU A 103 -13.09 -11.86 0.84
N LYS A 104 -12.32 -12.97 0.89
CA LYS A 104 -12.71 -14.19 1.63
C LYS A 104 -12.85 -13.92 3.13
N LEU A 105 -11.93 -13.14 3.73
CA LEU A 105 -12.03 -12.73 5.14
C LEU A 105 -13.29 -11.89 5.41
N LYS A 106 -13.69 -11.06 4.46
CA LYS A 106 -14.95 -10.28 4.51
C LYS A 106 -16.20 -11.13 4.23
N LYS A 107 -16.03 -12.44 4.01
CA LYS A 107 -17.11 -13.39 3.72
C LYS A 107 -17.97 -12.98 2.51
N MET A 108 -17.36 -12.37 1.51
CA MET A 108 -18.07 -11.98 0.29
C MET A 108 -18.52 -13.22 -0.51
N PRO A 109 -19.64 -13.16 -1.26
CA PRO A 109 -20.09 -14.23 -2.14
C PRO A 109 -19.03 -14.59 -3.18
N LYS A 110 -18.96 -15.89 -3.54
CA LYS A 110 -17.90 -16.42 -4.42
C LYS A 110 -17.93 -15.77 -5.81
N ASP A 111 -19.10 -15.59 -6.38
CA ASP A 111 -19.30 -14.94 -7.68
C ASP A 111 -18.77 -13.50 -7.70
N VAL A 112 -18.99 -12.75 -6.62
CA VAL A 112 -18.45 -11.38 -6.45
C VAL A 112 -16.93 -11.41 -6.33
N ILE A 113 -16.36 -12.39 -5.58
CA ILE A 113 -14.91 -12.56 -5.47
C ILE A 113 -14.31 -12.86 -6.84
N ASP A 114 -14.89 -13.82 -7.59
CA ASP A 114 -14.43 -14.24 -8.90
C ASP A 114 -14.40 -13.05 -9.87
N GLN A 115 -15.45 -12.25 -9.88
CA GLN A 115 -15.54 -11.04 -10.71
C GLN A 115 -14.46 -10.02 -10.33
N LYS A 116 -14.34 -9.67 -9.04
CA LYS A 116 -13.35 -8.69 -8.56
C LYS A 116 -11.92 -9.12 -8.83
N VAL A 117 -11.58 -10.39 -8.62
CA VAL A 117 -10.25 -10.92 -8.93
C VAL A 117 -9.95 -10.81 -10.42
N LYS A 118 -10.90 -11.17 -11.29
CA LYS A 118 -10.74 -11.05 -12.74
C LYS A 118 -10.53 -9.60 -13.19
N GLU A 119 -11.28 -8.66 -12.61
CA GLU A 119 -11.10 -7.22 -12.86
C GLU A 119 -9.72 -6.73 -12.43
N MET A 120 -9.23 -7.17 -11.26
CA MET A 120 -7.90 -6.82 -10.77
C MET A 120 -6.79 -7.40 -11.64
N LEU A 121 -6.90 -8.65 -12.07
CA LEU A 121 -5.92 -9.28 -12.97
C LEU A 121 -5.84 -8.55 -14.30
N LYS A 122 -6.98 -8.14 -14.86
CA LYS A 122 -7.03 -7.31 -16.06
C LYS A 122 -6.38 -5.94 -15.81
N LEU A 123 -6.63 -5.33 -14.65
CA LEU A 123 -6.08 -4.03 -14.30
C LEU A 123 -4.55 -4.02 -14.25
N VAL A 124 -3.94 -5.12 -13.75
CA VAL A 124 -2.49 -5.27 -13.60
C VAL A 124 -1.85 -6.05 -14.76
N ALA A 125 -2.58 -6.31 -15.86
CA ALA A 125 -2.12 -7.05 -17.03
C ALA A 125 -1.54 -8.45 -16.70
N LEU A 126 -2.27 -9.23 -15.90
CA LEU A 126 -1.98 -10.61 -15.52
C LEU A 126 -3.18 -11.54 -15.80
N GLU A 127 -3.97 -11.25 -16.85
CA GLU A 127 -5.07 -12.14 -17.29
C GLU A 127 -4.53 -13.52 -17.63
N GLY A 128 -5.20 -14.58 -17.18
CA GLY A 128 -4.79 -15.97 -17.39
C GLY A 128 -3.71 -16.48 -16.43
N TYR A 129 -3.35 -15.70 -15.40
CA TYR A 129 -2.37 -16.09 -14.38
C TYR A 129 -3.01 -16.61 -13.09
N GLU A 130 -4.33 -16.75 -13.02
CA GLU A 130 -5.12 -17.06 -11.83
C GLU A 130 -4.57 -18.25 -11.03
N ASN A 131 -4.23 -19.32 -11.75
CA ASN A 131 -3.81 -20.60 -11.16
C ASN A 131 -2.28 -20.77 -11.05
N ARG A 132 -1.50 -19.72 -11.35
CA ARG A 132 -0.04 -19.82 -11.25
C ARG A 132 0.43 -19.69 -9.81
N ASP A 133 1.46 -20.47 -9.48
CA ASP A 133 2.15 -20.35 -8.20
C ASP A 133 2.96 -19.04 -8.16
N ILE A 134 3.02 -18.43 -6.99
CA ILE A 134 3.73 -17.17 -6.77
C ILE A 134 5.22 -17.30 -7.09
N GLU A 135 5.83 -18.44 -6.75
CA GLU A 135 7.26 -18.70 -6.97
C GLU A 135 7.63 -18.82 -8.46
N ALA A 136 6.66 -19.18 -9.32
CA ALA A 136 6.85 -19.24 -10.76
C ALA A 136 6.81 -17.86 -11.45
N LEU A 137 6.53 -16.79 -10.71
CA LEU A 137 6.40 -15.43 -11.24
C LEU A 137 7.73 -14.66 -11.15
N SER A 138 7.98 -13.80 -12.15
CA SER A 138 9.06 -12.81 -12.06
C SER A 138 8.78 -11.79 -10.95
N GLY A 139 9.82 -11.09 -10.44
CA GLY A 139 9.65 -10.07 -9.40
C GLY A 139 8.64 -8.98 -9.77
N GLY A 140 8.62 -8.53 -11.03
CA GLY A 140 7.63 -7.56 -11.52
C GLY A 140 6.20 -8.13 -11.55
N GLN A 141 6.03 -9.42 -11.86
CA GLN A 141 4.73 -10.09 -11.79
C GLN A 141 4.26 -10.26 -10.35
N GLN A 142 5.14 -10.67 -9.44
CA GLN A 142 4.84 -10.75 -8.01
C GLN A 142 4.41 -9.39 -7.44
N GLN A 143 5.10 -8.32 -7.83
CA GLN A 143 4.72 -6.95 -7.46
C GLN A 143 3.31 -6.60 -7.95
N ARG A 144 2.97 -6.91 -9.20
CA ARG A 144 1.63 -6.68 -9.74
C ARG A 144 0.55 -7.46 -8.98
N VAL A 145 0.83 -8.70 -8.60
CA VAL A 145 -0.08 -9.49 -7.74
C VAL A 145 -0.27 -8.82 -6.37
N ALA A 146 0.81 -8.31 -5.74
CA ALA A 146 0.72 -7.62 -4.46
C ALA A 146 -0.10 -6.34 -4.55
N ILE A 147 0.06 -5.58 -5.65
CA ILE A 147 -0.74 -4.38 -5.93
C ILE A 147 -2.21 -4.77 -6.12
N ALA A 148 -2.51 -5.79 -6.94
CA ALA A 148 -3.87 -6.28 -7.16
C ALA A 148 -4.53 -6.72 -5.83
N ARG A 149 -3.81 -7.46 -4.97
CA ARG A 149 -4.27 -7.87 -3.64
C ARG A 149 -4.57 -6.67 -2.73
N ALA A 150 -3.76 -5.61 -2.82
CA ALA A 150 -4.01 -4.41 -2.04
C ALA A 150 -5.22 -3.63 -2.57
N LEU A 151 -5.37 -3.53 -3.90
CA LEU A 151 -6.41 -2.75 -4.56
C LEU A 151 -7.79 -3.40 -4.54
N VAL A 152 -7.87 -4.74 -4.52
CA VAL A 152 -9.16 -5.48 -4.56
C VAL A 152 -10.09 -5.12 -3.42
N ASN A 153 -9.53 -4.64 -2.30
CA ASN A 153 -10.27 -4.17 -1.14
C ASN A 153 -10.79 -2.72 -1.26
N GLU A 154 -10.52 -2.05 -2.38
CA GLU A 154 -10.94 -0.66 -2.70
C GLU A 154 -10.49 0.34 -1.62
N PRO A 155 -9.18 0.39 -1.27
CA PRO A 155 -8.69 1.31 -0.26
C PRO A 155 -8.75 2.76 -0.77
N LYS A 156 -8.95 3.72 0.14
CA LYS A 156 -8.84 5.15 -0.19
C LYS A 156 -7.39 5.59 -0.38
N VAL A 157 -6.47 4.91 0.30
CA VAL A 157 -5.03 5.17 0.27
C VAL A 157 -4.26 3.87 0.06
N LEU A 158 -3.31 3.89 -0.87
CA LEU A 158 -2.35 2.81 -1.10
C LEU A 158 -0.96 3.28 -0.70
N LEU A 159 -0.37 2.63 0.30
CA LEU A 159 0.99 2.86 0.76
C LEU A 159 1.94 1.88 0.05
N LEU A 160 3.02 2.41 -0.51
CA LEU A 160 4.02 1.61 -1.23
C LEU A 160 5.39 1.80 -0.58
N ASP A 161 5.90 0.77 0.10
CA ASP A 161 7.22 0.81 0.74
C ASP A 161 8.27 0.22 -0.20
N GLU A 162 9.08 1.10 -0.82
CA GLU A 162 10.12 0.77 -1.80
C GLU A 162 9.68 -0.24 -2.89
N PRO A 163 8.50 -0.07 -3.50
CA PRO A 163 7.92 -1.11 -4.36
C PRO A 163 8.77 -1.46 -5.57
N LEU A 164 9.69 -0.57 -5.96
CA LEU A 164 10.50 -0.71 -7.18
C LEU A 164 11.97 -1.04 -6.88
N GLY A 165 12.33 -1.27 -5.62
CA GLY A 165 13.72 -1.45 -5.19
C GLY A 165 14.40 -2.68 -5.79
N ALA A 166 13.65 -3.77 -5.99
CA ALA A 166 14.15 -5.05 -6.52
C ALA A 166 14.20 -5.12 -8.06
N LEU A 167 13.72 -4.09 -8.79
CA LEU A 167 13.63 -4.08 -10.24
C LEU A 167 14.86 -3.43 -10.89
N ASP A 168 15.27 -3.95 -12.05
CA ASP A 168 16.25 -3.28 -12.90
C ASP A 168 15.74 -1.90 -13.38
N MET A 169 16.67 -1.08 -13.90
CA MET A 169 16.38 0.32 -14.24
C MET A 169 15.27 0.46 -15.31
N LYS A 170 15.23 -0.43 -16.31
CA LYS A 170 14.26 -0.37 -17.41
C LYS A 170 12.86 -0.74 -16.93
N LEU A 171 12.73 -1.82 -16.18
CA LEU A 171 11.48 -2.25 -15.57
C LEU A 171 10.98 -1.23 -14.53
N ARG A 172 11.88 -0.64 -13.74
CA ARG A 172 11.55 0.39 -12.76
C ARG A 172 10.86 1.59 -13.39
N LYS A 173 11.40 2.15 -14.49
CA LYS A 173 10.79 3.27 -15.23
C LYS A 173 9.41 2.91 -15.77
N GLY A 174 9.24 1.73 -16.34
CA GLY A 174 7.94 1.26 -16.82
C GLY A 174 6.90 1.16 -15.71
N MET A 175 7.28 0.57 -14.58
CA MET A 175 6.41 0.42 -13.41
C MET A 175 6.03 1.76 -12.76
N GLN A 176 6.92 2.75 -12.73
CA GLN A 176 6.59 4.09 -12.23
C GLN A 176 5.44 4.72 -13.03
N ILE A 177 5.51 4.63 -14.34
CA ILE A 177 4.47 5.17 -15.25
C ILE A 177 3.16 4.41 -15.03
N GLU A 178 3.24 3.08 -14.90
CA GLU A 178 2.08 2.21 -14.70
C GLU A 178 1.38 2.51 -13.35
N LEU A 179 2.13 2.61 -12.26
CA LEU A 179 1.60 2.96 -10.94
C LEU A 179 0.88 4.31 -10.95
N LYS A 180 1.47 5.32 -11.59
CA LYS A 180 0.85 6.64 -11.71
C LYS A 180 -0.46 6.59 -12.52
N ARG A 181 -0.48 5.82 -13.62
CA ARG A 181 -1.70 5.61 -14.42
C ARG A 181 -2.79 4.88 -13.63
N LEU A 182 -2.42 3.85 -12.88
CA LEU A 182 -3.34 3.11 -12.00
C LEU A 182 -3.94 4.02 -10.94
N GLN A 183 -3.13 4.80 -10.27
CA GLN A 183 -3.55 5.76 -9.26
C GLN A 183 -4.56 6.76 -9.82
N GLN A 184 -4.27 7.35 -11.00
CA GLN A 184 -5.17 8.29 -11.67
C GLN A 184 -6.49 7.64 -12.10
N LYS A 185 -6.42 6.41 -12.66
CA LYS A 185 -7.59 5.66 -13.12
C LYS A 185 -8.54 5.30 -11.98
N LEU A 186 -7.98 4.96 -10.81
CA LEU A 186 -8.75 4.53 -9.64
C LEU A 186 -9.16 5.71 -8.75
N GLY A 187 -8.59 6.90 -8.93
CA GLY A 187 -8.88 8.06 -8.08
C GLY A 187 -8.50 7.84 -6.61
N ILE A 188 -7.44 7.05 -6.34
CA ILE A 188 -6.93 6.80 -4.98
C ILE A 188 -5.72 7.68 -4.68
N THR A 189 -5.38 7.78 -3.39
CA THR A 189 -4.16 8.47 -2.92
C THR A 189 -3.03 7.49 -2.76
#